data_f7d2df441ca2bb64ad13df164578d7f3
#
_entry.id   f7d2df441ca2bb64ad13df164578d7f3
#
_cell.length_a   1.000
_cell.length_b   1.000
_cell.length_c   1.000
_cell.angle_alpha   90.00
_cell.angle_beta   90.00
_cell.angle_gamma   90.00
#
_symmetry.space_group_name_H-M   'P 1'
#
loop_
_entity.id
_entity.type
_entity.pdbx_description
1 polymer ?
#
loop_
_entity_poly.entity_id
_entity_poly.type
_entity_poly.pdbx_seq_one_letter_code
_entity_poly.pdbx_strand_id
1 'polypeptide(L)'
;MADRVRRRRHRSWPTVVGGVLATVLVASCTSPISSAGSGPVTATAKGPVAAAVRGSVPSTVRTVDDVTTTPGPWDWPTYGHDAQHTFHGLTTLTKASVKHLKVAWFFPTGDAVTATPTVVGGTVYVGSWDGNFYALDLETGAVLWKFQLTPQDAVTPYPGEQPRDATSDGGLVTSSAWYQPADRTRPALVIFGGGYTLYALNAVTGALYWSHDYTGQPAEPPNPNADGTRIFSSPVVVGDKVIFGTDVDGANGYRGYIAAASLSTGDPVWEFQTDINSSGHVGNDGCGNVWSSGSVLPALGLVVFDTADCNFGDSEPLDEAILALRVDTGHLAWVYRPQLPDLLCDWDFGATVNVGINDKGVATFLGAASKGGTYYSLSPATGQLRWATNVVFGGFAGGFIATTAYDGHRIYGSTAIGDFGDFEMGKQLLCDPSNPEDTAQQQPTVHAFVATSGAVAWQVDDSPSFAPTTVAGGMTFNGPALDANVLEVRDASNGKLLDSVGVPGPIWSGVATVGDALITGVGSSYAAQPAGVAVVTPGGAPPVVP
;
A
#
# COMPACT_ATOMS: atom_id res chain seq x y z
N MET A 1 52.52 29.02 17.52
CA MET A 1 51.85 30.28 17.17
C MET A 1 50.44 29.93 16.83
N ALA A 2 49.66 30.05 17.84
CA ALA A 2 48.38 30.69 18.06
C ALA A 2 47.24 30.15 17.13
N ASP A 3 46.54 29.17 17.51
CA ASP A 3 45.33 29.15 18.33
C ASP A 3 44.25 30.19 17.89
N ARG A 4 43.18 29.72 17.21
CA ARG A 4 41.87 30.33 17.19
C ARG A 4 40.77 29.26 17.13
N VAL A 5 40.44 28.75 18.31
CA VAL A 5 39.18 28.07 18.60
C VAL A 5 38.03 29.08 18.42
N ARG A 6 37.18 28.90 17.43
CA ARG A 6 35.90 29.59 17.36
C ARG A 6 34.85 28.78 18.09
N ARG A 7 34.52 29.19 19.29
CA ARG A 7 33.32 28.79 20.03
C ARG A 7 32.09 29.24 19.24
N ARG A 8 31.31 28.33 18.70
CA ARG A 8 29.93 28.59 18.29
C ARG A 8 29.07 28.67 19.54
N ARG A 9 28.44 29.81 19.75
CA ARG A 9 27.45 30.04 20.80
C ARG A 9 26.18 29.28 20.44
N HIS A 10 25.76 28.38 21.29
CA HIS A 10 24.39 27.90 21.33
C HIS A 10 23.44 29.07 21.47
N ARG A 11 22.62 29.30 20.46
CA ARG A 11 21.42 30.11 20.58
C ARG A 11 20.29 29.15 20.96
N SER A 12 19.87 29.22 22.19
CA SER A 12 18.61 28.66 22.65
C SER A 12 17.47 29.35 21.89
N TRP A 13 16.72 28.61 21.15
CA TRP A 13 15.47 29.05 20.56
C TRP A 13 14.36 28.86 21.60
N PRO A 14 13.45 29.81 21.76
CA PRO A 14 12.32 29.62 22.65
C PRO A 14 11.35 28.61 22.04
N THR A 15 10.95 27.66 22.84
CA THR A 15 9.85 26.74 22.57
C THR A 15 8.59 27.55 22.31
N VAL A 16 8.20 27.70 21.05
CA VAL A 16 6.87 28.18 20.70
C VAL A 16 6.01 26.93 20.49
N VAL A 17 5.27 26.60 21.52
CA VAL A 17 4.12 25.72 21.42
C VAL A 17 3.07 26.50 20.63
N GLY A 18 3.06 26.30 19.34
CA GLY A 18 2.05 26.83 18.42
C GLY A 18 1.22 25.66 17.89
N GLY A 19 0.15 25.34 18.61
CA GLY A 19 -0.89 24.48 18.04
C GLY A 19 -1.45 25.15 16.80
N VAL A 20 -1.23 24.58 15.66
CA VAL A 20 -1.90 24.96 14.40
C VAL A 20 -3.20 24.18 14.34
N LEU A 21 -4.28 24.80 14.84
CA LEU A 21 -5.63 24.39 14.48
C LEU A 21 -5.82 24.71 12.98
N ALA A 22 -5.82 23.73 12.15
CA ALA A 22 -6.35 23.85 10.80
C ALA A 22 -7.89 23.88 10.87
N THR A 23 -8.45 25.08 10.92
CA THR A 23 -9.91 25.29 10.89
C THR A 23 -10.34 25.24 9.42
N VAL A 24 -10.87 24.11 8.99
CA VAL A 24 -11.61 24.01 7.73
C VAL A 24 -12.90 24.80 7.88
N LEU A 25 -13.00 25.94 7.25
CA LEU A 25 -14.23 26.74 7.12
C LEU A 25 -15.17 26.05 6.14
N VAL A 26 -16.05 25.19 6.66
CA VAL A 26 -17.24 24.76 5.94
C VAL A 26 -18.24 25.88 6.01
N ALA A 27 -18.51 26.56 4.91
CA ALA A 27 -19.57 27.53 4.78
C ALA A 27 -20.92 26.84 4.88
N SER A 28 -21.53 26.85 6.06
CA SER A 28 -22.87 26.38 6.30
C SER A 28 -23.87 27.47 5.88
N CYS A 29 -24.59 27.24 4.82
CA CYS A 29 -25.83 28.00 4.55
C CYS A 29 -26.91 27.54 5.53
N THR A 30 -27.14 28.26 6.59
CA THR A 30 -28.31 28.09 7.47
C THR A 30 -29.42 28.97 7.01
N SER A 31 -30.51 28.39 6.57
CA SER A 31 -31.83 29.03 6.52
C SER A 31 -32.68 28.53 7.67
N PRO A 32 -33.46 29.40 8.35
CA PRO A 32 -34.20 29.00 9.54
C PRO A 32 -35.50 28.29 9.18
N ILE A 33 -35.75 27.14 9.74
CA ILE A 33 -37.06 26.50 9.71
C ILE A 33 -37.78 26.77 11.05
N SER A 34 -38.94 27.40 10.96
CA SER A 34 -39.83 27.68 12.06
C SER A 34 -40.52 26.40 12.54
N SER A 35 -40.65 26.28 13.84
CA SER A 35 -41.39 25.25 14.53
C SER A 35 -42.91 25.41 14.36
N ALA A 36 -43.62 24.34 14.00
CA ALA A 36 -45.03 24.19 14.28
C ALA A 36 -45.49 22.72 14.34
N GLY A 37 -46.03 22.32 15.48
CA GLY A 37 -47.26 21.54 15.58
C GLY A 37 -47.18 20.01 15.48
N SER A 38 -47.25 19.40 16.64
CA SER A 38 -47.57 18.00 16.90
C SER A 38 -49.01 17.60 16.47
N GLY A 39 -49.16 16.40 15.87
CA GLY A 39 -50.43 15.70 15.74
C GLY A 39 -50.26 14.32 15.10
N PRO A 40 -50.81 13.23 15.69
CA PRO A 40 -50.63 11.88 15.14
C PRO A 40 -51.65 11.61 14.04
N VAL A 41 -51.20 11.10 12.90
CA VAL A 41 -52.08 10.56 11.86
C VAL A 41 -51.73 9.09 11.64
N THR A 42 -52.66 8.25 12.06
CA THR A 42 -52.77 6.85 11.65
C THR A 42 -53.30 6.78 10.22
N ALA A 43 -52.60 6.13 9.32
CA ALA A 43 -53.16 5.72 8.03
C ALA A 43 -52.68 4.32 7.65
N THR A 44 -53.63 3.41 7.72
CA THR A 44 -53.57 2.08 7.10
C THR A 44 -53.77 2.20 5.60
N ALA A 45 -52.86 1.68 4.79
CA ALA A 45 -53.13 1.39 3.39
C ALA A 45 -52.54 0.01 3.03
N LYS A 46 -53.44 -0.93 2.78
CA LYS A 46 -53.18 -2.20 2.11
C LYS A 46 -53.06 -1.96 0.61
N GLY A 47 -51.95 -2.33 -0.02
CA GLY A 47 -51.79 -2.46 -1.47
C GLY A 47 -51.18 -3.82 -1.82
N PRO A 48 -51.41 -4.38 -3.01
CA PRO A 48 -51.24 -5.81 -3.26
C PRO A 48 -49.77 -6.21 -3.42
N VAL A 49 -49.44 -7.37 -2.85
CA VAL A 49 -48.14 -8.07 -2.96
C VAL A 49 -48.01 -8.59 -4.38
N ALA A 50 -47.02 -8.10 -5.11
CA ALA A 50 -46.59 -8.68 -6.38
C ALA A 50 -45.91 -10.01 -6.12
N ALA A 51 -46.34 -11.05 -6.80
CA ALA A 51 -45.81 -12.39 -6.71
C ALA A 51 -44.36 -12.43 -7.23
N ALA A 52 -43.43 -12.83 -6.37
CA ALA A 52 -42.05 -13.11 -6.75
C ALA A 52 -41.97 -14.35 -7.66
N VAL A 53 -41.51 -14.14 -8.88
CA VAL A 53 -41.14 -15.22 -9.80
C VAL A 53 -39.91 -15.90 -9.20
N ARG A 54 -40.08 -17.12 -8.71
CA ARG A 54 -38.97 -17.99 -8.32
C ARG A 54 -38.31 -18.55 -9.59
N GLY A 55 -37.31 -17.87 -10.07
CA GLY A 55 -36.30 -18.49 -10.94
C GLY A 55 -35.38 -19.31 -10.07
N SER A 56 -35.36 -20.63 -10.26
CA SER A 56 -34.36 -21.51 -9.67
C SER A 56 -33.01 -21.23 -10.32
N VAL A 57 -32.16 -20.48 -9.64
CA VAL A 57 -30.73 -20.42 -9.93
C VAL A 57 -30.14 -21.75 -9.46
N PRO A 58 -29.40 -22.50 -10.30
CA PRO A 58 -28.68 -23.67 -9.83
C PRO A 58 -27.59 -23.19 -8.86
N SER A 59 -27.82 -23.37 -7.59
CA SER A 59 -26.81 -23.23 -6.54
C SER A 59 -25.84 -24.40 -6.69
N THR A 60 -24.80 -24.23 -7.46
CA THR A 60 -23.61 -25.06 -7.29
C THR A 60 -22.91 -24.58 -6.03
N VAL A 61 -23.33 -25.14 -4.89
CA VAL A 61 -22.59 -25.04 -3.65
C VAL A 61 -21.20 -25.65 -3.95
N ARG A 62 -20.16 -24.80 -4.06
CA ARG A 62 -18.77 -25.28 -4.10
C ARG A 62 -18.54 -26.10 -2.84
N THR A 63 -18.21 -27.36 -2.99
CA THR A 63 -17.89 -28.23 -1.86
C THR A 63 -16.53 -27.85 -1.30
N VAL A 64 -16.33 -28.08 -0.01
CA VAL A 64 -15.09 -27.75 0.75
C VAL A 64 -13.83 -28.35 0.12
N ASP A 65 -13.95 -29.36 -0.73
CA ASP A 65 -12.85 -30.04 -1.42
C ASP A 65 -12.32 -29.26 -2.65
N ASP A 66 -13.03 -28.24 -3.14
CA ASP A 66 -12.64 -27.49 -4.35
C ASP A 66 -11.66 -26.31 -4.09
N VAL A 67 -11.29 -26.03 -2.84
CA VAL A 67 -10.52 -24.83 -2.46
C VAL A 67 -9.13 -25.15 -1.89
N THR A 68 -8.55 -26.31 -2.22
CA THR A 68 -7.13 -26.61 -1.93
C THR A 68 -6.21 -26.16 -3.07
N THR A 69 -6.55 -25.07 -3.76
CA THR A 69 -5.86 -24.69 -4.97
C THR A 69 -4.50 -24.06 -4.67
N THR A 70 -3.46 -24.68 -5.18
CA THR A 70 -2.22 -23.97 -5.50
C THR A 70 -2.59 -22.86 -6.48
N PRO A 71 -2.21 -21.60 -6.23
CA PRO A 71 -2.52 -20.51 -7.16
C PRO A 71 -2.10 -20.84 -8.59
N GLY A 72 -3.02 -20.65 -9.51
CA GLY A 72 -2.79 -20.82 -10.94
C GLY A 72 -2.12 -19.58 -11.56
N PRO A 73 -1.76 -19.63 -12.84
CA PRO A 73 -1.09 -18.52 -13.50
C PRO A 73 -2.00 -17.29 -13.70
N TRP A 74 -3.31 -17.45 -13.55
CA TRP A 74 -4.30 -16.38 -13.65
C TRP A 74 -4.68 -15.78 -12.30
N ASP A 75 -4.26 -16.38 -11.20
CA ASP A 75 -4.52 -15.87 -9.86
C ASP A 75 -3.60 -14.70 -9.51
N TRP A 76 -4.01 -13.91 -8.52
CA TRP A 76 -3.23 -12.82 -7.94
C TRP A 76 -3.01 -13.08 -6.44
N PRO A 77 -2.06 -13.96 -6.07
CA PRO A 77 -2.02 -14.59 -4.74
C PRO A 77 -1.44 -13.71 -3.63
N THR A 78 -0.88 -12.54 -3.95
CA THR A 78 -0.26 -11.64 -2.99
C THR A 78 -0.13 -10.23 -3.54
N TYR A 79 0.33 -9.30 -2.72
CA TYR A 79 0.73 -7.97 -3.14
C TYR A 79 1.72 -8.05 -4.30
N GLY A 80 1.46 -7.30 -5.36
CA GLY A 80 2.33 -7.28 -6.54
C GLY A 80 2.38 -8.57 -7.36
N HIS A 81 1.42 -9.49 -7.20
CA HIS A 81 1.26 -10.73 -7.94
C HIS A 81 2.19 -11.88 -7.48
N ASP A 82 3.42 -11.59 -7.11
CA ASP A 82 4.45 -12.55 -6.74
C ASP A 82 5.32 -12.06 -5.58
N ALA A 83 6.17 -12.94 -5.04
CA ALA A 83 7.07 -12.60 -3.94
C ALA A 83 8.21 -11.63 -4.33
N GLN A 84 8.29 -11.25 -5.58
CA GLN A 84 9.22 -10.28 -6.15
C GLN A 84 8.56 -8.91 -6.38
N HIS A 85 7.27 -8.82 -6.12
CA HIS A 85 6.43 -7.64 -6.30
C HIS A 85 6.58 -7.01 -7.70
N THR A 86 6.54 -7.88 -8.73
CA THR A 86 6.70 -7.42 -10.12
C THR A 86 5.52 -6.62 -10.62
N PHE A 87 4.35 -6.73 -10.02
CA PHE A 87 3.09 -6.19 -10.54
C PHE A 87 2.86 -6.55 -12.01
N HIS A 88 3.38 -7.71 -12.44
CA HIS A 88 3.25 -8.23 -13.78
C HIS A 88 2.31 -9.43 -13.78
N GLY A 89 1.06 -9.18 -14.13
CA GLY A 89 0.03 -10.21 -14.21
C GLY A 89 -0.19 -10.76 -15.61
N LEU A 90 -1.10 -11.74 -15.68
CA LEU A 90 -1.66 -12.22 -16.93
C LEU A 90 -3.07 -11.66 -17.15
N THR A 91 -3.43 -11.41 -18.40
CA THR A 91 -4.79 -11.00 -18.74
C THR A 91 -5.17 -11.49 -20.14
N THR A 92 -6.45 -11.77 -20.33
CA THR A 92 -7.04 -12.02 -21.65
C THR A 92 -7.50 -10.72 -22.32
N LEU A 93 -7.44 -9.60 -21.61
CA LEU A 93 -7.72 -8.28 -22.17
C LEU A 93 -6.75 -7.95 -23.31
N THR A 94 -7.28 -7.28 -24.29
CA THR A 94 -6.53 -6.77 -25.45
C THR A 94 -6.72 -5.27 -25.56
N LYS A 95 -5.84 -4.58 -26.28
CA LYS A 95 -5.98 -3.14 -26.59
C LYS A 95 -7.30 -2.79 -27.32
N ALA A 96 -8.00 -3.78 -27.87
CA ALA A 96 -9.32 -3.61 -28.46
C ALA A 96 -10.44 -3.77 -27.43
N SER A 97 -10.39 -4.82 -26.59
CA SER A 97 -11.45 -5.11 -25.61
C SER A 97 -11.49 -4.10 -24.47
N VAL A 98 -10.35 -3.52 -24.08
CA VAL A 98 -10.31 -2.51 -22.99
C VAL A 98 -11.13 -1.27 -23.30
N LYS A 99 -11.40 -0.94 -24.54
CA LYS A 99 -12.26 0.20 -24.94
C LYS A 99 -13.74 0.04 -24.55
N HIS A 100 -14.11 -1.09 -24.02
CA HIS A 100 -15.48 -1.43 -23.63
C HIS A 100 -15.58 -1.80 -22.15
N LEU A 101 -14.58 -1.45 -21.35
CA LEU A 101 -14.55 -1.74 -19.93
C LEU A 101 -15.66 -0.98 -19.19
N LYS A 102 -16.26 -1.65 -18.22
CA LYS A 102 -17.27 -1.11 -17.31
C LYS A 102 -17.17 -1.82 -15.96
N VAL A 103 -17.62 -1.16 -14.92
CA VAL A 103 -17.80 -1.80 -13.62
C VAL A 103 -18.82 -2.94 -13.77
N ALA A 104 -18.39 -4.17 -13.50
CA ALA A 104 -19.25 -5.35 -13.44
C ALA A 104 -20.02 -5.38 -12.13
N TRP A 105 -19.32 -5.14 -11.03
CA TRP A 105 -19.92 -4.97 -9.71
C TRP A 105 -19.05 -4.09 -8.81
N PHE A 106 -19.67 -3.55 -7.77
CA PHE A 106 -19.01 -2.81 -6.70
C PHE A 106 -19.55 -3.29 -5.36
N PHE A 107 -18.63 -3.70 -4.48
CA PHE A 107 -18.95 -4.06 -3.10
C PHE A 107 -18.55 -2.91 -2.18
N PRO A 108 -19.50 -2.21 -1.54
CA PRO A 108 -19.17 -1.12 -0.63
C PRO A 108 -18.67 -1.67 0.72
N THR A 109 -17.61 -1.06 1.23
CA THR A 109 -17.10 -1.24 2.60
C THR A 109 -17.44 -0.04 3.47
N GLY A 110 -17.19 -0.14 4.77
CA GLY A 110 -17.43 0.97 5.69
C GLY A 110 -16.41 2.09 5.58
N ASP A 111 -15.22 1.82 5.05
CA ASP A 111 -14.13 2.78 4.85
C ASP A 111 -13.21 2.33 3.70
N ALA A 112 -12.14 3.08 3.42
CA ALA A 112 -11.24 2.90 2.29
C ALA A 112 -10.68 1.47 2.16
N VAL A 113 -10.44 1.06 0.93
CA VAL A 113 -9.71 -0.14 0.57
C VAL A 113 -8.48 0.28 -0.23
N THR A 114 -7.34 0.41 0.46
CA THR A 114 -6.05 0.77 -0.14
C THR A 114 -5.19 -0.46 -0.42
N ALA A 115 -5.49 -1.58 0.21
CA ALA A 115 -4.86 -2.87 -0.08
C ALA A 115 -5.15 -3.32 -1.52
N THR A 116 -4.13 -3.82 -2.24
CA THR A 116 -4.35 -4.51 -3.50
C THR A 116 -5.08 -5.82 -3.24
N PRO A 117 -6.23 -6.09 -3.87
CA PRO A 117 -6.97 -7.33 -3.65
C PRO A 117 -6.14 -8.56 -4.03
N THR A 118 -6.16 -9.57 -3.16
CA THR A 118 -5.61 -10.91 -3.42
C THR A 118 -6.72 -11.75 -4.02
N VAL A 119 -6.46 -12.43 -5.14
CA VAL A 119 -7.49 -13.19 -5.86
C VAL A 119 -6.98 -14.59 -6.16
N VAL A 120 -7.63 -15.60 -5.60
CA VAL A 120 -7.26 -17.02 -5.81
C VAL A 120 -8.52 -17.88 -5.95
N GLY A 121 -8.55 -18.71 -6.99
CA GLY A 121 -9.62 -19.67 -7.20
C GLY A 121 -11.01 -19.04 -7.28
N GLY A 122 -11.14 -17.83 -7.82
CA GLY A 122 -12.39 -17.08 -7.93
C GLY A 122 -12.89 -16.45 -6.63
N THR A 123 -12.01 -16.31 -5.63
CA THR A 123 -12.27 -15.58 -4.39
C THR A 123 -11.39 -14.34 -4.29
N VAL A 124 -12.00 -13.19 -4.00
CA VAL A 124 -11.32 -11.91 -3.76
C VAL A 124 -11.17 -11.74 -2.26
N TYR A 125 -9.95 -11.65 -1.77
CA TYR A 125 -9.62 -11.40 -0.37
C TYR A 125 -9.12 -9.98 -0.20
N VAL A 126 -9.70 -9.22 0.72
CA VAL A 126 -9.35 -7.81 0.89
C VAL A 126 -9.64 -7.30 2.29
N GLY A 127 -8.74 -6.50 2.82
CA GLY A 127 -8.94 -5.73 4.03
C GLY A 127 -9.44 -4.33 3.75
N SER A 128 -10.14 -3.76 4.71
CA SER A 128 -10.66 -2.38 4.66
C SER A 128 -10.27 -1.63 5.93
N TRP A 129 -10.23 -0.31 5.82
CA TRP A 129 -9.99 0.58 6.95
C TRP A 129 -11.17 0.60 7.94
N ASP A 130 -12.27 -0.07 7.62
CA ASP A 130 -13.40 -0.29 8.53
C ASP A 130 -13.15 -1.39 9.58
N GLY A 131 -11.91 -1.88 9.69
CA GLY A 131 -11.54 -2.92 10.65
C GLY A 131 -12.04 -4.32 10.30
N ASN A 132 -12.39 -4.56 9.04
CA ASN A 132 -12.84 -5.88 8.59
C ASN A 132 -11.98 -6.41 7.45
N PHE A 133 -11.90 -7.74 7.40
CA PHE A 133 -11.35 -8.48 6.29
C PHE A 133 -12.44 -9.30 5.60
N TYR A 134 -12.50 -9.22 4.27
CA TYR A 134 -13.58 -9.79 3.47
C TYR A 134 -13.06 -10.84 2.50
N ALA A 135 -13.86 -11.88 2.28
CA ALA A 135 -13.77 -12.75 1.10
C ALA A 135 -15.04 -12.59 0.27
N LEU A 136 -14.84 -12.24 -1.00
CA LEU A 136 -15.93 -12.00 -1.93
C LEU A 136 -15.83 -12.99 -3.09
N ASP A 137 -16.97 -13.39 -3.61
CA ASP A 137 -17.04 -14.16 -4.86
C ASP A 137 -16.66 -13.25 -6.04
N LEU A 138 -15.70 -13.65 -6.83
CA LEU A 138 -15.17 -12.85 -7.95
C LEU A 138 -16.23 -12.58 -9.03
N GLU A 139 -17.12 -13.55 -9.29
CA GLU A 139 -18.12 -13.44 -10.35
C GLU A 139 -19.23 -12.45 -9.98
N THR A 140 -19.64 -12.44 -8.70
CA THR A 140 -20.87 -11.75 -8.25
C THR A 140 -20.66 -10.62 -7.27
N GLY A 141 -19.48 -10.52 -6.63
CA GLY A 141 -19.22 -9.61 -5.51
C GLY A 141 -19.92 -10.00 -4.21
N ALA A 142 -20.53 -11.18 -4.15
CA ALA A 142 -21.21 -11.65 -2.94
C ALA A 142 -20.21 -11.97 -1.82
N VAL A 143 -20.57 -11.61 -0.57
CA VAL A 143 -19.75 -11.94 0.60
C VAL A 143 -19.79 -13.44 0.84
N LEU A 144 -18.64 -14.10 0.75
CA LEU A 144 -18.47 -15.50 1.14
C LEU A 144 -18.29 -15.62 2.65
N TRP A 145 -17.44 -14.78 3.21
CA TRP A 145 -17.28 -14.59 4.64
C TRP A 145 -16.68 -13.21 4.95
N LYS A 146 -16.81 -12.81 6.20
CA LYS A 146 -16.28 -11.58 6.76
C LYS A 146 -15.68 -11.87 8.12
N PHE A 147 -14.49 -11.35 8.39
CA PHE A 147 -13.83 -11.40 9.69
C PHE A 147 -13.68 -9.97 10.21
N GLN A 148 -14.16 -9.73 11.43
CA GLN A 148 -13.93 -8.47 12.14
C GLN A 148 -12.66 -8.60 12.96
N LEU A 149 -11.72 -7.67 12.78
CA LEU A 149 -10.49 -7.62 13.54
C LEU A 149 -10.80 -7.36 15.03
N THR A 150 -9.91 -7.84 15.90
CA THR A 150 -10.00 -7.54 17.33
C THR A 150 -9.86 -6.03 17.51
N PRO A 151 -10.79 -5.36 18.23
CA PRO A 151 -10.65 -3.95 18.55
C PRO A 151 -9.32 -3.72 19.27
N GLN A 152 -8.57 -2.75 18.80
CA GLN A 152 -7.33 -2.28 19.41
C GLN A 152 -7.63 -0.97 20.13
N ASP A 153 -6.81 -0.57 21.11
CA ASP A 153 -6.96 0.70 21.78
C ASP A 153 -6.93 1.84 20.76
N ALA A 154 -7.77 2.84 20.99
CA ALA A 154 -7.99 3.91 20.02
C ALA A 154 -6.67 4.49 19.51
N VAL A 155 -6.49 4.37 18.22
CA VAL A 155 -5.34 4.96 17.53
C VAL A 155 -5.52 6.46 17.51
N THR A 156 -4.53 7.20 17.99
CA THR A 156 -4.54 8.66 17.87
C THR A 156 -4.49 9.03 16.38
N PRO A 157 -5.49 9.73 15.85
CA PRO A 157 -5.48 10.09 14.44
C PRO A 157 -4.30 11.02 14.14
N TYR A 158 -3.77 10.95 12.91
CA TYR A 158 -2.80 11.93 12.43
C TYR A 158 -3.31 13.36 12.63
N PRO A 159 -2.44 14.35 12.86
CA PRO A 159 -2.84 15.74 12.93
C PRO A 159 -3.63 16.14 11.67
N GLY A 160 -4.92 16.41 11.84
CA GLY A 160 -5.82 16.74 10.73
C GLY A 160 -6.80 15.62 10.32
N GLU A 161 -6.58 14.37 10.73
CA GLU A 161 -7.58 13.31 10.59
C GLU A 161 -8.73 13.52 11.59
N GLN A 162 -9.94 13.14 11.16
CA GLN A 162 -11.07 13.10 12.08
C GLN A 162 -10.88 11.93 13.06
N PRO A 163 -11.21 12.11 14.35
CA PRO A 163 -11.22 11.00 15.28
C PRO A 163 -12.11 9.88 14.73
N ARG A 164 -11.54 8.71 14.51
CA ARG A 164 -12.30 7.53 14.11
C ARG A 164 -13.02 6.98 15.32
N ASP A 165 -14.23 6.48 15.12
CA ASP A 165 -14.99 5.88 16.21
C ASP A 165 -14.24 4.63 16.71
N ALA A 166 -13.90 4.60 17.99
CA ALA A 166 -13.18 3.47 18.62
C ALA A 166 -13.88 2.11 18.44
N THR A 167 -15.14 2.12 18.00
CA THR A 167 -15.87 0.89 17.64
C THR A 167 -15.54 0.38 16.23
N SER A 168 -14.94 1.21 15.38
CA SER A 168 -14.45 0.83 14.04
C SER A 168 -12.97 0.44 14.04
N ASP A 169 -12.25 0.61 15.15
CA ASP A 169 -10.81 0.52 15.26
C ASP A 169 -10.31 -0.89 15.57
N GLY A 170 -10.76 -1.86 14.82
CA GLY A 170 -10.09 -3.16 14.74
C GLY A 170 -8.73 -3.08 14.02
N GLY A 171 -8.19 -1.86 13.90
CA GLY A 171 -6.96 -1.58 13.17
C GLY A 171 -7.19 -1.46 11.65
N LEU A 172 -6.51 -0.51 11.04
CA LEU A 172 -6.54 -0.31 9.59
C LEU A 172 -5.93 -1.51 8.88
N VAL A 173 -6.63 -2.10 7.92
CA VAL A 173 -6.04 -3.09 7.02
C VAL A 173 -5.60 -2.39 5.75
N THR A 174 -4.35 -1.97 5.71
CA THR A 174 -3.69 -1.40 4.52
C THR A 174 -2.90 -2.47 3.76
N SER A 175 -2.52 -3.53 4.48
CA SER A 175 -1.76 -4.68 4.00
C SER A 175 -2.58 -5.53 3.04
N SER A 176 -2.01 -5.88 1.88
CA SER A 176 -2.55 -6.91 1.01
C SER A 176 -2.26 -8.30 1.60
N ALA A 177 -3.18 -9.24 1.42
CA ALA A 177 -2.97 -10.56 1.97
C ALA A 177 -2.02 -11.41 1.12
N TRP A 178 -1.23 -12.24 1.80
CA TRP A 178 -0.57 -13.40 1.20
C TRP A 178 -1.52 -14.59 1.24
N TYR A 179 -1.79 -15.21 0.10
CA TYR A 179 -2.48 -16.49 0.05
C TYR A 179 -1.48 -17.65 0.17
N GLN A 180 -1.61 -18.43 1.22
CA GLN A 180 -0.79 -19.62 1.47
C GLN A 180 -1.59 -20.88 1.15
N PRO A 181 -1.21 -21.67 0.15
CA PRO A 181 -1.89 -22.93 -0.17
C PRO A 181 -1.93 -23.90 1.01
N ALA A 182 -2.97 -24.73 1.04
CA ALA A 182 -3.07 -25.83 2.00
C ALA A 182 -1.94 -26.84 1.81
N ASP A 183 -1.53 -27.46 2.90
CA ASP A 183 -0.65 -28.61 2.89
C ASP A 183 -1.25 -29.75 3.74
N ARG A 184 -0.48 -30.82 3.99
CA ARG A 184 -0.97 -31.98 4.75
C ARG A 184 -1.25 -31.66 6.22
N THR A 185 -0.76 -30.54 6.74
CA THR A 185 -0.80 -30.17 8.17
C THR A 185 -1.63 -28.93 8.44
N ARG A 186 -1.94 -28.16 7.40
CA ARG A 186 -2.53 -26.83 7.53
C ARG A 186 -3.54 -26.57 6.39
N PRO A 187 -4.69 -25.92 6.68
CA PRO A 187 -5.59 -25.45 5.64
C PRO A 187 -4.94 -24.35 4.80
N ALA A 188 -5.58 -23.97 3.69
CA ALA A 188 -5.20 -22.75 2.99
C ALA A 188 -5.45 -21.53 3.89
N LEU A 189 -4.50 -20.59 3.90
CA LEU A 189 -4.55 -19.39 4.74
C LEU A 189 -4.50 -18.12 3.89
N VAL A 190 -5.11 -17.05 4.41
CA VAL A 190 -4.82 -15.66 4.04
C VAL A 190 -4.16 -14.98 5.22
N ILE A 191 -2.99 -14.35 4.98
CA ILE A 191 -2.13 -13.80 6.01
C ILE A 191 -1.97 -12.31 5.72
N PHE A 192 -2.25 -11.44 6.69
CA PHE A 192 -2.22 -9.98 6.52
C PHE A 192 -1.97 -9.25 7.84
N GLY A 193 -1.51 -8.02 7.75
CA GLY A 193 -1.42 -7.10 8.88
C GLY A 193 -2.72 -6.31 9.06
N GLY A 194 -3.14 -6.13 10.30
CA GLY A 194 -4.28 -5.28 10.66
C GLY A 194 -3.99 -4.54 11.96
N GLY A 195 -3.79 -3.22 11.89
CA GLY A 195 -3.23 -2.46 13.00
C GLY A 195 -1.86 -3.01 13.40
N TYR A 196 -1.67 -3.35 14.67
CA TYR A 196 -0.42 -3.95 15.18
C TYR A 196 -0.39 -5.49 15.10
N THR A 197 -1.46 -6.12 14.63
CA THR A 197 -1.62 -7.56 14.72
C THR A 197 -1.42 -8.21 13.35
N LEU A 198 -0.62 -9.26 13.30
CA LEU A 198 -0.52 -10.15 12.15
C LEU A 198 -1.58 -11.26 12.31
N TYR A 199 -2.40 -11.44 11.29
CA TYR A 199 -3.48 -12.42 11.26
C TYR A 199 -3.23 -13.49 10.21
N ALA A 200 -3.64 -14.73 10.52
CA ALA A 200 -3.82 -15.80 9.55
C ALA A 200 -5.23 -16.37 9.70
N LEU A 201 -6.00 -16.30 8.63
CA LEU A 201 -7.35 -16.85 8.60
C LEU A 201 -7.40 -18.03 7.65
N ASN A 202 -8.26 -19.01 7.96
CA ASN A 202 -8.60 -20.05 7.01
C ASN A 202 -9.24 -19.41 5.77
N ALA A 203 -8.62 -19.56 4.61
CA ALA A 203 -9.04 -18.92 3.37
C ALA A 203 -10.46 -19.30 2.92
N VAL A 204 -10.93 -20.52 3.29
CA VAL A 204 -12.26 -21.01 2.91
C VAL A 204 -13.35 -20.51 3.82
N THR A 205 -13.09 -20.46 5.13
CA THR A 205 -14.12 -20.25 6.16
C THR A 205 -14.05 -18.89 6.84
N GLY A 206 -12.93 -18.15 6.70
CA GLY A 206 -12.66 -16.94 7.44
C GLY A 206 -12.36 -17.17 8.94
N ALA A 207 -12.30 -18.41 9.39
CA ALA A 207 -12.01 -18.70 10.79
C ALA A 207 -10.56 -18.32 11.14
N LEU A 208 -10.37 -17.71 12.31
CA LEU A 208 -9.04 -17.39 12.82
C LEU A 208 -8.23 -18.68 12.99
N TYR A 209 -7.07 -18.75 12.34
CA TYR A 209 -6.10 -19.83 12.49
C TYR A 209 -5.09 -19.48 13.58
N TRP A 210 -4.48 -18.31 13.49
CA TRP A 210 -3.70 -17.65 14.54
C TRP A 210 -3.69 -16.14 14.35
N SER A 211 -3.40 -15.42 15.42
CA SER A 211 -3.04 -14.00 15.41
C SER A 211 -1.96 -13.73 16.44
N HIS A 212 -1.09 -12.75 16.16
CA HIS A 212 -0.03 -12.37 17.08
C HIS A 212 0.14 -10.85 17.06
N ASP A 213 0.25 -10.26 18.25
CA ASP A 213 0.44 -8.83 18.44
C ASP A 213 1.92 -8.46 18.27
N TYR A 214 2.17 -7.51 17.39
CA TYR A 214 3.49 -6.97 17.06
C TYR A 214 3.61 -5.49 17.39
N THR A 215 2.91 -5.01 18.43
CA THR A 215 2.96 -3.62 18.90
C THR A 215 4.40 -3.14 19.17
N GLY A 216 5.31 -4.06 19.41
CA GLY A 216 6.71 -3.73 19.72
C GLY A 216 6.92 -3.33 21.17
N GLN A 217 8.15 -2.90 21.46
CA GLN A 217 8.51 -2.44 22.80
C GLN A 217 8.41 -0.91 22.85
N PRO A 218 7.70 -0.35 23.83
CA PRO A 218 7.70 1.09 24.04
C PRO A 218 9.10 1.58 24.40
N ALA A 219 9.42 2.80 24.00
CA ALA A 219 10.65 3.47 24.45
C ALA A 219 10.65 3.72 25.96
N GLU A 220 11.83 3.82 26.53
CA GLU A 220 12.01 4.23 27.91
C GLU A 220 12.55 5.68 28.01
N PRO A 221 11.87 6.60 28.65
CA PRO A 221 10.60 6.44 29.37
C PRO A 221 9.40 6.32 28.41
N PRO A 222 8.37 5.54 28.78
CA PRO A 222 7.21 5.37 27.92
C PRO A 222 6.48 6.71 27.72
N ASN A 223 6.14 7.01 26.49
CA ASN A 223 5.27 8.12 26.16
C ASN A 223 3.80 7.64 26.21
N PRO A 224 2.97 8.20 27.12
CA PRO A 224 1.58 7.75 27.25
C PRO A 224 0.70 8.10 26.03
N ASN A 225 1.21 8.90 25.10
CA ASN A 225 0.54 9.25 23.87
C ASN A 225 1.16 8.54 22.65
N ALA A 226 2.07 7.60 22.88
CA ALA A 226 2.70 6.84 21.80
C ALA A 226 1.73 5.81 21.26
N ASP A 227 1.51 5.86 19.95
CA ASP A 227 0.84 4.79 19.22
C ASP A 227 1.83 3.63 19.02
N GLY A 228 1.32 2.41 19.05
CA GLY A 228 2.16 1.24 18.80
C GLY A 228 2.60 1.17 17.33
N THR A 229 3.53 0.27 17.04
CA THR A 229 3.90 -0.05 15.67
C THR A 229 2.73 -0.63 14.91
N ARG A 230 2.60 -0.27 13.64
CA ARG A 230 1.56 -0.78 12.73
C ARG A 230 2.16 -1.64 11.62
N ILE A 231 1.40 -2.61 11.15
CA ILE A 231 1.80 -3.46 10.02
C ILE A 231 1.13 -2.93 8.76
N PHE A 232 1.74 -1.95 8.10
CA PHE A 232 1.30 -1.49 6.76
C PHE A 232 1.87 -2.37 5.65
N SER A 233 3.03 -2.94 5.87
CA SER A 233 3.69 -3.88 4.99
C SER A 233 2.81 -5.08 4.65
N SER A 234 2.75 -5.46 3.37
CA SER A 234 2.14 -6.73 2.97
C SER A 234 3.12 -7.87 3.26
N PRO A 235 2.71 -8.91 3.98
CA PRO A 235 3.60 -10.00 4.36
C PRO A 235 4.00 -10.85 3.15
N VAL A 236 5.21 -11.41 3.19
CA VAL A 236 5.69 -12.40 2.24
C VAL A 236 6.05 -13.70 2.97
N VAL A 237 5.69 -14.85 2.40
CA VAL A 237 6.03 -16.14 3.01
C VAL A 237 7.20 -16.78 2.29
N VAL A 238 8.23 -17.14 3.06
CA VAL A 238 9.41 -17.87 2.57
C VAL A 238 9.69 -19.08 3.46
N GLY A 239 9.45 -20.26 2.93
CA GLY A 239 9.56 -21.49 3.72
C GLY A 239 8.53 -21.56 4.84
N ASP A 240 9.00 -21.55 6.08
CA ASP A 240 8.19 -21.59 7.30
C ASP A 240 8.04 -20.21 7.99
N LYS A 241 8.40 -19.14 7.30
CA LYS A 241 8.41 -17.77 7.84
C LYS A 241 7.49 -16.85 7.09
N VAL A 242 6.79 -16.00 7.83
CA VAL A 242 6.05 -14.84 7.36
C VAL A 242 6.88 -13.61 7.68
N ILE A 243 7.32 -12.86 6.68
CA ILE A 243 8.23 -11.73 6.84
C ILE A 243 7.50 -10.44 6.47
N PHE A 244 7.63 -9.40 7.30
CA PHE A 244 6.94 -8.13 7.14
C PHE A 244 7.71 -6.99 7.82
N GLY A 245 7.40 -5.76 7.45
CA GLY A 245 7.89 -4.55 8.10
C GLY A 245 6.83 -3.94 9.00
N THR A 246 7.27 -3.10 9.93
CA THR A 246 6.40 -2.31 10.80
C THR A 246 6.70 -0.83 10.67
N ASP A 247 5.69 -0.02 10.83
CA ASP A 247 5.74 1.43 10.79
C ASP A 247 5.36 2.01 12.14
N VAL A 248 6.01 3.10 12.53
CA VAL A 248 5.70 3.86 13.74
C VAL A 248 5.21 5.22 13.31
N ASP A 249 3.94 5.44 13.53
CA ASP A 249 3.31 6.69 13.18
C ASP A 249 3.68 7.80 14.17
N GLY A 250 4.69 8.58 13.83
CA GLY A 250 4.98 9.91 14.38
C GLY A 250 5.08 10.07 15.90
N ALA A 251 4.82 9.04 16.67
CA ALA A 251 4.76 9.12 18.12
C ALA A 251 6.07 8.65 18.75
N ASN A 252 6.67 9.52 19.51
CA ASN A 252 7.82 9.20 20.36
C ASN A 252 7.53 7.97 21.20
N GLY A 253 8.20 6.86 20.97
CA GLY A 253 8.16 5.79 21.93
C GLY A 253 8.07 4.38 21.39
N TYR A 254 7.83 4.20 20.11
CA TYR A 254 7.91 2.89 19.45
C TYR A 254 8.94 2.92 18.33
N ARG A 255 9.32 1.77 17.80
CA ARG A 255 10.40 1.62 16.82
C ARG A 255 9.90 0.83 15.63
N GLY A 256 10.24 1.29 14.42
CA GLY A 256 10.10 0.49 13.23
C GLY A 256 11.07 -0.69 13.24
N TYR A 257 10.65 -1.84 12.70
CA TYR A 257 11.49 -3.01 12.57
C TYR A 257 10.99 -3.93 11.45
N ILE A 258 11.84 -4.85 11.04
CA ILE A 258 11.47 -5.95 10.16
C ILE A 258 11.42 -7.21 10.99
N ALA A 259 10.34 -7.99 10.85
CA ALA A 259 10.16 -9.23 11.60
C ALA A 259 9.91 -10.44 10.70
N ALA A 260 10.25 -11.60 11.22
CA ALA A 260 9.73 -12.88 10.75
C ALA A 260 8.95 -13.58 11.84
N ALA A 261 7.75 -14.01 11.48
CA ALA A 261 6.88 -14.84 12.28
C ALA A 261 6.91 -16.30 11.81
N SER A 262 6.62 -17.23 12.70
CA SER A 262 6.37 -18.63 12.35
C SER A 262 5.08 -18.74 11.53
N LEU A 263 5.14 -19.34 10.35
CA LEU A 263 3.97 -19.56 9.50
C LEU A 263 2.90 -20.43 10.19
N SER A 264 3.29 -21.29 11.13
CA SER A 264 2.38 -22.21 11.81
C SER A 264 1.69 -21.62 13.03
N THR A 265 2.32 -20.66 13.72
CA THR A 265 1.82 -20.14 15.01
C THR A 265 1.71 -18.61 15.07
N GLY A 266 2.34 -17.89 14.17
CA GLY A 266 2.45 -16.44 14.25
C GLY A 266 3.49 -15.93 15.24
N ASP A 267 4.17 -16.80 16.00
CA ASP A 267 5.16 -16.40 16.99
C ASP A 267 6.40 -15.79 16.34
N PRO A 268 7.06 -14.79 16.98
CA PRO A 268 8.29 -14.19 16.47
C PRO A 268 9.41 -15.22 16.30
N VAL A 269 10.11 -15.15 15.16
CA VAL A 269 11.29 -15.98 14.85
C VAL A 269 12.56 -15.15 14.93
N TRP A 270 12.55 -13.97 14.34
CA TRP A 270 13.60 -12.97 14.44
C TRP A 270 13.04 -11.57 14.20
N GLU A 271 13.74 -10.56 14.73
CA GLU A 271 13.46 -9.15 14.52
C GLU A 271 14.77 -8.43 14.14
N PHE A 272 14.67 -7.48 13.24
CA PHE A 272 15.75 -6.60 12.84
C PHE A 272 15.33 -5.15 13.03
N GLN A 273 15.98 -4.47 13.97
CA GLN A 273 15.71 -3.06 14.29
C GLN A 273 16.29 -2.16 13.18
N THR A 274 15.48 -1.26 12.68
CA THR A 274 15.88 -0.28 11.65
C THR A 274 16.27 1.06 12.26
N ASP A 275 15.70 1.42 13.41
CA ASP A 275 16.04 2.61 14.20
C ASP A 275 17.34 2.35 15.00
N ILE A 276 18.49 2.48 14.32
CA ILE A 276 19.82 2.22 14.89
C ILE A 276 20.75 3.38 14.59
N ASN A 277 21.16 4.10 15.64
CA ASN A 277 22.06 5.23 15.48
C ASN A 277 23.48 4.84 15.04
N SER A 278 24.29 5.84 14.68
CA SER A 278 25.67 5.67 14.20
C SER A 278 26.62 4.97 15.21
N SER A 279 26.24 4.86 16.47
CA SER A 279 26.96 4.12 17.52
C SER A 279 26.50 2.67 17.65
N GLY A 280 25.52 2.24 16.85
CA GLY A 280 24.94 0.90 16.88
C GLY A 280 23.95 0.68 18.03
N HIS A 281 23.48 1.75 18.67
CA HIS A 281 22.44 1.67 19.70
C HIS A 281 21.07 1.84 19.05
N VAL A 282 20.11 1.07 19.52
CA VAL A 282 18.72 1.19 19.11
C VAL A 282 18.19 2.54 19.57
N GLY A 283 17.72 3.33 18.61
CA GLY A 283 17.13 4.65 18.79
C GLY A 283 15.69 4.60 19.30
N ASN A 284 15.06 5.74 19.32
CA ASN A 284 13.63 5.93 19.60
C ASN A 284 13.10 7.18 18.90
N ASP A 285 13.74 7.55 17.81
CA ASP A 285 13.44 8.74 17.04
C ASP A 285 12.49 8.45 15.85
N GLY A 286 12.00 7.18 15.77
CA GLY A 286 11.13 6.71 14.69
C GLY A 286 11.85 6.72 13.34
N CYS A 287 13.14 6.35 13.35
CA CYS A 287 13.94 6.27 12.13
C CYS A 287 13.78 4.93 11.42
N GLY A 288 13.85 4.96 10.09
CA GLY A 288 13.89 3.76 9.28
C GLY A 288 12.63 2.91 9.35
N ASN A 289 11.48 3.52 9.50
CA ASN A 289 10.18 2.84 9.47
C ASN A 289 10.02 2.04 8.17
N VAL A 290 9.30 0.91 8.25
CA VAL A 290 9.17 -0.03 7.14
C VAL A 290 7.71 -0.28 6.80
N TRP A 291 7.14 0.61 6.01
CA TRP A 291 5.79 0.48 5.48
C TRP A 291 5.74 -0.15 4.08
N SER A 292 6.88 -0.28 3.42
CA SER A 292 7.03 -1.08 2.20
C SER A 292 6.99 -2.59 2.47
N SER A 293 6.86 -3.41 1.43
CA SER A 293 6.76 -4.87 1.54
C SER A 293 8.08 -5.55 1.15
N GLY A 294 8.33 -6.74 1.71
CA GLY A 294 9.59 -7.44 1.49
C GLY A 294 9.63 -8.21 0.17
N SER A 295 10.63 -7.95 -0.68
CA SER A 295 10.84 -8.65 -1.96
C SER A 295 11.90 -9.74 -1.86
N VAL A 296 11.58 -10.94 -2.33
CA VAL A 296 12.41 -12.13 -2.12
C VAL A 296 13.44 -12.32 -3.22
N LEU A 297 14.67 -12.61 -2.82
CA LEU A 297 15.80 -13.04 -3.66
C LEU A 297 16.08 -14.54 -3.41
N PRO A 298 15.30 -15.47 -3.99
CA PRO A 298 15.27 -16.86 -3.55
C PRO A 298 16.62 -17.57 -3.67
N ALA A 299 17.36 -17.37 -4.77
CA ALA A 299 18.67 -18.00 -4.96
C ALA A 299 19.75 -17.49 -4.00
N LEU A 300 19.54 -16.35 -3.35
CA LEU A 300 20.47 -15.76 -2.37
C LEU A 300 20.02 -15.97 -0.92
N GLY A 301 18.79 -16.45 -0.70
CA GLY A 301 18.18 -16.55 0.62
C GLY A 301 18.03 -15.21 1.31
N LEU A 302 17.75 -14.15 0.52
CA LEU A 302 17.57 -12.78 1.00
C LEU A 302 16.15 -12.30 0.80
N VAL A 303 15.73 -11.36 1.66
CA VAL A 303 14.57 -10.50 1.49
C VAL A 303 15.02 -9.06 1.52
N VAL A 304 14.49 -8.23 0.63
CA VAL A 304 14.87 -6.82 0.47
C VAL A 304 13.71 -5.95 0.87
N PHE A 305 13.99 -4.97 1.70
CA PHE A 305 13.08 -3.90 2.10
C PHE A 305 13.69 -2.55 1.78
N ASP A 306 12.89 -1.52 1.81
CA ASP A 306 13.34 -0.15 1.91
C ASP A 306 12.70 0.53 3.14
N THR A 307 13.31 1.63 3.56
CA THR A 307 13.00 2.30 4.82
C THR A 307 12.66 3.76 4.61
N ALA A 308 11.79 4.25 5.48
CA ALA A 308 11.43 5.65 5.59
C ALA A 308 12.52 6.49 6.25
N ASP A 309 12.28 7.79 6.34
CA ASP A 309 13.13 8.77 7.04
C ASP A 309 13.04 8.65 8.57
N CYS A 310 13.55 9.65 9.26
CA CYS A 310 13.41 9.81 10.69
C CYS A 310 12.26 10.77 11.01
N ASN A 311 11.29 10.31 11.79
CA ASN A 311 10.22 11.17 12.28
C ASN A 311 10.75 12.31 13.17
N PHE A 312 11.83 12.03 13.91
CA PHE A 312 12.49 12.98 14.82
C PHE A 312 14.00 12.77 14.79
N GLY A 313 14.76 13.79 15.18
CA GLY A 313 16.20 13.67 15.34
C GLY A 313 17.02 13.90 14.07
N ASP A 314 18.23 13.38 14.08
CA ASP A 314 19.16 13.43 12.98
C ASP A 314 19.10 12.12 12.20
N SER A 315 19.40 12.17 10.90
CA SER A 315 19.49 11.00 10.03
C SER A 315 20.37 9.88 10.58
N GLU A 316 19.88 8.65 10.46
CA GLU A 316 20.52 7.44 10.95
C GLU A 316 21.03 6.52 9.82
N PRO A 317 21.88 5.52 10.12
CA PRO A 317 22.49 4.69 9.07
C PRO A 317 21.53 3.86 8.23
N LEU A 318 20.35 3.54 8.74
CA LEU A 318 19.37 2.65 8.10
C LEU A 318 18.06 3.35 7.70
N ASP A 319 17.97 4.67 7.89
CA ASP A 319 16.87 5.44 7.31
C ASP A 319 17.10 5.72 5.82
N GLU A 320 16.05 6.02 5.07
CA GLU A 320 16.10 6.34 3.65
C GLU A 320 16.98 5.35 2.85
N ALA A 321 16.90 4.08 3.18
CA ALA A 321 17.80 3.05 2.72
C ALA A 321 17.08 1.88 2.05
N ILE A 322 17.83 1.15 1.22
CA ILE A 322 17.43 -0.15 0.69
C ILE A 322 18.34 -1.18 1.32
N LEU A 323 17.77 -2.18 1.99
CA LEU A 323 18.51 -3.15 2.75
C LEU A 323 18.06 -4.58 2.45
N ALA A 324 19.01 -5.53 2.49
CA ALA A 324 18.72 -6.94 2.33
C ALA A 324 19.06 -7.70 3.60
N LEU A 325 18.13 -8.52 4.05
CA LEU A 325 18.27 -9.38 5.22
C LEU A 325 18.30 -10.84 4.80
N ARG A 326 19.03 -11.66 5.57
CA ARG A 326 18.95 -13.12 5.43
C ARG A 326 17.62 -13.64 5.94
N VAL A 327 16.91 -14.35 5.09
CA VAL A 327 15.59 -14.93 5.42
C VAL A 327 15.62 -15.83 6.66
N ASP A 328 16.71 -16.59 6.84
CA ASP A 328 16.84 -17.55 7.94
C ASP A 328 17.12 -16.91 9.31
N THR A 329 17.85 -15.79 9.33
CA THR A 329 18.36 -15.21 10.58
C THR A 329 18.01 -13.75 10.85
N GLY A 330 17.45 -13.03 9.86
CA GLY A 330 17.22 -11.60 9.93
C GLY A 330 18.50 -10.73 9.87
N HIS A 331 19.69 -11.34 9.71
CA HIS A 331 20.93 -10.57 9.68
C HIS A 331 21.07 -9.75 8.40
N LEU A 332 21.53 -8.50 8.55
CA LEU A 332 21.82 -7.60 7.43
C LEU A 332 22.91 -8.21 6.53
N ALA A 333 22.60 -8.34 5.24
CA ALA A 333 23.53 -8.81 4.22
C ALA A 333 24.22 -7.64 3.50
N TRP A 334 23.45 -6.61 3.16
CA TRP A 334 23.94 -5.36 2.60
C TRP A 334 22.90 -4.25 2.79
N VAL A 335 23.38 -3.00 2.74
CA VAL A 335 22.57 -1.79 2.74
C VAL A 335 23.08 -0.85 1.65
N TYR A 336 22.18 -0.18 0.97
CA TYR A 336 22.43 0.95 0.09
C TYR A 336 21.64 2.13 0.57
N ARG A 337 22.30 3.23 0.84
CA ARG A 337 21.70 4.51 1.19
C ARG A 337 22.11 5.55 0.15
N PRO A 338 21.17 6.16 -0.59
CA PRO A 338 21.50 7.28 -1.44
C PRO A 338 22.08 8.43 -0.61
N GLN A 339 23.03 9.18 -1.16
CA GLN A 339 23.38 10.47 -0.57
C GLN A 339 22.28 11.47 -0.93
N LEU A 340 21.41 11.73 0.02
CA LEU A 340 20.34 12.70 -0.13
C LEU A 340 20.79 14.05 0.41
N PRO A 341 20.44 15.16 -0.24
CA PRO A 341 20.99 16.47 0.12
C PRO A 341 20.41 17.05 1.40
N ASP A 342 19.22 16.63 1.81
CA ASP A 342 18.54 17.18 2.99
C ASP A 342 17.41 16.26 3.49
N LEU A 343 17.35 16.07 4.81
CA LEU A 343 16.30 15.32 5.51
C LEU A 343 14.94 16.04 5.53
N LEU A 344 14.94 17.36 5.32
CA LEU A 344 13.70 18.16 5.31
C LEU A 344 12.81 17.85 4.12
N CYS A 345 13.31 17.09 3.14
CA CYS A 345 12.63 16.83 1.88
C CYS A 345 11.77 15.59 1.90
N ASP A 346 11.89 14.73 2.90
CA ASP A 346 11.18 13.46 2.96
C ASP A 346 11.33 12.66 1.64
N TRP A 347 12.59 12.40 1.25
CA TRP A 347 12.93 11.68 0.01
C TRP A 347 13.12 10.18 0.22
N ASP A 348 12.55 9.67 1.26
CA ASP A 348 12.59 8.27 1.65
C ASP A 348 11.95 7.32 0.60
N PHE A 349 11.83 6.07 1.00
CA PHE A 349 11.28 5.02 0.17
C PHE A 349 9.94 4.53 0.71
N GLY A 350 8.89 4.67 -0.11
CA GLY A 350 7.56 4.12 0.16
C GLY A 350 7.15 3.03 -0.82
N ALA A 351 7.77 3.05 -2.00
CA ALA A 351 7.48 2.08 -3.06
C ALA A 351 8.26 0.80 -2.83
N THR A 352 7.57 -0.33 -2.69
CA THR A 352 8.19 -1.65 -2.54
C THR A 352 9.16 -1.96 -3.68
N VAL A 353 10.30 -2.55 -3.35
CA VAL A 353 11.35 -2.95 -4.29
C VAL A 353 10.84 -3.98 -5.30
N ASN A 354 11.05 -3.75 -6.60
CA ASN A 354 10.79 -4.76 -7.63
C ASN A 354 12.02 -5.66 -7.82
N VAL A 355 11.81 -6.96 -7.91
CA VAL A 355 12.87 -7.92 -8.22
C VAL A 355 12.52 -8.71 -9.47
N GLY A 356 13.39 -8.72 -10.47
CA GLY A 356 13.30 -9.59 -11.63
C GLY A 356 14.12 -10.86 -11.42
N ILE A 357 13.51 -12.03 -11.58
CA ILE A 357 14.18 -13.32 -11.52
C ILE A 357 14.09 -14.05 -12.86
N ASN A 358 15.08 -14.86 -13.17
CA ASN A 358 15.04 -15.77 -14.32
C ASN A 358 14.40 -17.12 -13.94
N ASP A 359 14.24 -18.02 -14.91
CA ASP A 359 13.65 -19.35 -14.74
C ASP A 359 14.37 -20.24 -13.70
N LYS A 360 15.57 -19.84 -13.27
CA LYS A 360 16.34 -20.53 -12.22
C LYS A 360 16.21 -19.88 -10.86
N GLY A 361 15.34 -18.87 -10.72
CA GLY A 361 15.17 -18.10 -9.48
C GLY A 361 16.34 -17.15 -9.17
N VAL A 362 17.25 -16.93 -10.14
CA VAL A 362 18.37 -16.00 -9.96
C VAL A 362 17.91 -14.59 -10.27
N ALA A 363 18.12 -13.68 -9.32
CA ALA A 363 17.78 -12.27 -9.50
C ALA A 363 18.68 -11.61 -10.53
N THR A 364 18.08 -11.06 -11.56
CA THR A 364 18.74 -10.34 -12.68
C THR A 364 18.57 -8.83 -12.57
N PHE A 365 17.50 -8.40 -11.91
CA PHE A 365 17.12 -7.01 -11.69
C PHE A 365 16.71 -6.79 -10.24
N LEU A 366 17.03 -5.61 -9.71
CA LEU A 366 16.50 -5.06 -8.47
C LEU A 366 16.35 -3.56 -8.67
N GLY A 367 15.16 -3.05 -8.38
CA GLY A 367 14.84 -1.64 -8.52
C GLY A 367 13.96 -1.12 -7.39
N ALA A 368 14.26 0.09 -6.93
CA ALA A 368 13.54 0.80 -5.89
C ALA A 368 13.28 2.24 -6.32
N ALA A 369 12.16 2.79 -5.90
CA ALA A 369 11.75 4.13 -6.24
C ALA A 369 11.53 4.97 -4.98
N SER A 370 12.00 6.22 -4.97
CA SER A 370 11.91 7.12 -3.80
C SER A 370 10.89 8.23 -3.98
N LYS A 371 10.40 8.76 -2.88
CA LYS A 371 9.57 9.98 -2.85
C LYS A 371 10.30 11.21 -3.42
N GLY A 372 11.63 11.19 -3.48
CA GLY A 372 12.42 12.21 -4.19
C GLY A 372 12.30 12.18 -5.71
N GLY A 373 11.50 11.24 -6.27
CA GLY A 373 11.28 11.12 -7.71
C GLY A 373 12.41 10.42 -8.46
N THR A 374 13.27 9.69 -7.75
CA THR A 374 14.38 8.93 -8.33
C THR A 374 14.11 7.45 -8.30
N TYR A 375 14.33 6.78 -9.42
CA TYR A 375 14.36 5.34 -9.52
C TYR A 375 15.80 4.83 -9.50
N TYR A 376 16.10 3.87 -8.63
CA TYR A 376 17.42 3.27 -8.43
C TYR A 376 17.40 1.82 -8.90
N SER A 377 18.46 1.38 -9.59
CA SER A 377 18.69 -0.05 -9.82
C SER A 377 19.98 -0.48 -9.16
N LEU A 378 19.90 -1.56 -8.40
CA LEU A 378 21.01 -2.08 -7.62
C LEU A 378 21.41 -3.49 -8.09
N SER A 379 22.62 -3.90 -7.71
CA SER A 379 23.04 -5.29 -7.79
C SER A 379 22.32 -6.12 -6.72
N PRO A 380 21.50 -7.13 -7.09
CA PRO A 380 20.78 -7.94 -6.10
C PRO A 380 21.69 -8.61 -5.05
N ALA A 381 22.91 -8.96 -5.44
CA ALA A 381 23.83 -9.67 -4.56
C ALA A 381 24.60 -8.77 -3.58
N THR A 382 24.79 -7.49 -3.93
CA THR A 382 25.73 -6.62 -3.19
C THR A 382 25.15 -5.26 -2.80
N GLY A 383 23.95 -4.90 -3.28
CA GLY A 383 23.38 -3.57 -3.07
C GLY A 383 24.08 -2.44 -3.84
N GLN A 384 25.11 -2.73 -4.64
CA GLN A 384 25.81 -1.68 -5.39
C GLN A 384 24.92 -1.04 -6.44
N LEU A 385 24.93 0.29 -6.50
CA LEU A 385 24.21 1.06 -7.51
C LEU A 385 24.68 0.69 -8.92
N ARG A 386 23.72 0.40 -9.80
CA ARG A 386 23.93 0.19 -11.24
C ARG A 386 23.62 1.45 -12.02
N TRP A 387 22.47 2.06 -11.74
CA TRP A 387 22.05 3.33 -12.30
C TRP A 387 20.97 3.96 -11.40
N ALA A 388 20.83 5.27 -11.51
CA ALA A 388 19.75 6.05 -10.90
C ALA A 388 19.23 7.05 -11.92
N THR A 389 17.90 7.25 -11.96
CA THR A 389 17.23 8.19 -12.87
C THR A 389 16.20 8.99 -12.11
N ASN A 390 16.42 10.29 -11.98
CA ASN A 390 15.43 11.22 -11.46
C ASN A 390 14.48 11.67 -12.58
N VAL A 391 13.19 11.78 -12.28
CA VAL A 391 12.16 12.15 -13.28
C VAL A 391 11.29 13.31 -12.85
N VAL A 392 11.11 13.50 -11.54
CA VAL A 392 10.38 14.63 -10.96
C VAL A 392 11.11 15.10 -9.71
N PHE A 393 10.80 16.29 -9.25
CA PHE A 393 11.19 16.74 -7.94
C PHE A 393 10.08 16.35 -6.96
N GLY A 394 10.34 15.42 -6.07
CA GLY A 394 9.37 14.88 -5.13
C GLY A 394 9.49 15.48 -3.74
N GLY A 395 8.79 14.90 -2.78
CA GLY A 395 8.75 15.33 -1.38
C GLY A 395 7.75 14.51 -0.60
N PHE A 396 7.27 15.00 0.52
CA PHE A 396 6.38 14.31 1.47
C PHE A 396 5.23 13.52 0.80
N ALA A 397 4.51 14.11 -0.12
CA ALA A 397 3.46 13.44 -0.90
C ALA A 397 3.86 13.33 -2.38
N GLY A 398 5.15 13.33 -2.69
CA GLY A 398 5.68 13.43 -4.04
C GLY A 398 6.46 12.21 -4.50
N GLY A 399 6.97 12.32 -5.70
CA GLY A 399 7.76 11.27 -6.32
C GLY A 399 7.05 9.93 -6.38
N PHE A 400 7.78 8.84 -6.17
CA PHE A 400 7.22 7.50 -6.17
C PHE A 400 6.85 7.09 -4.74
N ILE A 401 5.58 7.18 -4.41
CA ILE A 401 5.02 6.65 -3.14
C ILE A 401 4.57 5.20 -3.35
N ALA A 402 4.01 4.89 -4.52
CA ALA A 402 3.48 3.58 -4.83
C ALA A 402 4.44 2.73 -5.64
N THR A 403 4.27 1.41 -5.51
CA THR A 403 5.11 0.41 -6.17
C THR A 403 4.96 0.46 -7.69
N THR A 404 6.08 0.37 -8.37
CA THR A 404 6.16 0.29 -9.82
C THR A 404 5.92 -1.13 -10.34
N ALA A 405 5.65 -1.29 -11.64
CA ALA A 405 5.56 -2.59 -12.29
C ALA A 405 6.84 -2.90 -13.08
N TYR A 406 7.20 -4.19 -13.19
CA TYR A 406 8.34 -4.66 -13.96
C TYR A 406 7.97 -5.85 -14.84
N ASP A 407 8.09 -5.73 -16.17
CA ASP A 407 7.70 -6.76 -17.17
C ASP A 407 8.87 -7.61 -17.68
N GLY A 408 10.02 -7.53 -17.05
CA GLY A 408 11.26 -8.20 -17.52
C GLY A 408 12.15 -7.32 -18.40
N HIS A 409 11.62 -6.22 -18.95
CA HIS A 409 12.32 -5.31 -19.86
C HIS A 409 12.22 -3.85 -19.45
N ARG A 410 11.06 -3.47 -18.97
CA ARG A 410 10.73 -2.10 -18.58
C ARG A 410 10.17 -2.04 -17.18
N ILE A 411 10.30 -0.88 -16.59
CA ILE A 411 9.67 -0.47 -15.34
C ILE A 411 8.62 0.56 -15.70
N TYR A 412 7.45 0.46 -15.08
CA TYR A 412 6.34 1.40 -15.23
C TYR A 412 5.93 1.91 -13.88
N GLY A 413 5.79 3.21 -13.73
CA GLY A 413 5.39 3.82 -12.47
C GLY A 413 4.71 5.15 -12.66
N SER A 414 3.87 5.50 -11.69
CA SER A 414 3.27 6.81 -11.58
C SER A 414 3.83 7.53 -10.38
N THR A 415 4.00 8.85 -10.50
CA THR A 415 4.44 9.69 -9.41
C THR A 415 3.24 10.39 -8.78
N ALA A 416 3.31 10.55 -7.48
CA ALA A 416 2.37 11.34 -6.70
C ALA A 416 2.66 12.84 -6.86
N ILE A 417 1.80 13.67 -6.33
CA ILE A 417 1.96 15.11 -6.29
C ILE A 417 3.10 15.42 -5.31
N GLY A 418 4.12 16.11 -5.70
CA GLY A 418 5.12 16.59 -4.73
C GLY A 418 4.49 17.43 -3.62
N ASP A 419 3.36 18.05 -3.90
CA ASP A 419 2.63 18.95 -3.04
C ASP A 419 1.13 18.81 -3.28
N PHE A 420 0.32 18.84 -2.25
CA PHE A 420 -1.13 18.98 -2.35
C PHE A 420 -1.58 20.41 -2.73
N GLY A 421 -0.68 21.26 -3.20
CA GLY A 421 -0.94 22.60 -3.75
C GLY A 421 -1.59 23.59 -2.80
N ASP A 422 -2.66 23.18 -2.13
CA ASP A 422 -3.46 23.98 -1.21
C ASP A 422 -3.14 23.75 0.26
N PHE A 423 -2.27 22.81 0.58
CA PHE A 423 -1.84 22.57 1.95
C PHE A 423 -0.68 23.49 2.31
N GLU A 424 -0.67 24.00 3.53
CA GLU A 424 0.49 24.75 4.06
C GLU A 424 1.78 23.93 4.04
N MET A 425 1.68 22.61 3.90
CA MET A 425 2.78 21.69 3.63
C MET A 425 3.49 21.98 2.30
N GLY A 426 2.85 22.58 1.31
CA GLY A 426 3.50 23.03 0.11
C GLY A 426 4.69 23.96 0.31
N LYS A 427 4.80 24.55 1.47
CA LYS A 427 5.98 25.31 1.87
C LYS A 427 7.14 24.42 2.37
N GLN A 428 6.89 23.16 2.70
CA GLN A 428 7.93 22.21 3.07
C GLN A 428 8.64 21.60 1.86
N LEU A 429 8.05 21.73 0.69
CA LEU A 429 8.64 21.24 -0.55
C LEU A 429 9.77 22.11 -1.09
N LEU A 430 9.96 23.25 -0.52
CA LEU A 430 11.17 24.01 -0.72
C LEU A 430 12.31 23.35 0.04
N CYS A 431 12.62 22.13 -0.35
CA CYS A 431 13.85 21.43 0.08
C CYS A 431 15.07 22.25 -0.32
N ASP A 432 15.00 22.96 -1.41
CA ASP A 432 15.91 24.06 -1.73
C ASP A 432 15.17 25.39 -1.64
N PRO A 433 15.22 26.09 -0.49
CA PRO A 433 14.62 27.40 -0.35
C PRO A 433 15.22 28.45 -1.30
N SER A 434 16.32 28.11 -1.99
CA SER A 434 16.92 28.96 -3.02
C SER A 434 16.29 28.79 -4.40
N ASN A 435 15.50 27.72 -4.62
CA ASN A 435 14.84 27.45 -5.90
C ASN A 435 13.32 27.23 -5.75
N PRO A 436 12.53 28.29 -5.63
CA PRO A 436 11.07 28.17 -5.50
C PRO A 436 10.38 27.60 -6.76
N GLU A 437 11.10 27.38 -7.86
CA GLU A 437 10.56 26.80 -9.09
C GLU A 437 10.63 25.26 -9.08
N ASP A 438 11.35 24.63 -8.16
CA ASP A 438 11.47 23.17 -8.07
C ASP A 438 10.13 22.51 -7.70
N THR A 439 9.24 23.23 -7.04
CA THR A 439 7.87 22.77 -6.78
C THR A 439 7.00 22.62 -8.04
N ALA A 440 7.41 23.18 -9.16
CA ALA A 440 6.66 23.13 -10.41
C ALA A 440 6.97 21.89 -11.27
N GLN A 441 7.99 21.10 -10.93
CA GLN A 441 8.40 19.92 -11.72
C GLN A 441 7.69 18.64 -11.29
N GLN A 442 6.36 18.66 -11.26
CA GLN A 442 5.54 17.51 -10.90
C GLN A 442 5.09 16.72 -12.13
N GLN A 443 5.25 17.28 -13.30
CA GLN A 443 4.98 16.64 -14.57
C GLN A 443 6.28 16.29 -15.30
N PRO A 444 6.30 15.21 -16.03
CA PRO A 444 5.25 14.20 -16.25
C PRO A 444 5.02 13.31 -15.02
N THR A 445 3.83 12.73 -14.87
CA THR A 445 3.48 11.86 -13.72
C THR A 445 3.45 10.37 -14.06
N VAL A 446 3.47 9.98 -15.32
CA VAL A 446 3.50 8.56 -15.72
C VAL A 446 4.77 8.27 -16.51
N HIS A 447 5.50 7.25 -16.10
CA HIS A 447 6.85 6.98 -16.57
C HIS A 447 7.04 5.53 -17.00
N ALA A 448 7.92 5.31 -17.98
CA ALA A 448 8.51 4.01 -18.25
C ALA A 448 10.02 4.12 -18.43
N PHE A 449 10.75 3.18 -17.84
CA PHE A 449 12.21 3.11 -17.93
C PHE A 449 12.65 1.82 -18.61
N VAL A 450 13.78 1.87 -19.28
CA VAL A 450 14.50 0.68 -19.74
C VAL A 450 15.24 0.08 -18.54
N ALA A 451 14.85 -1.10 -18.10
CA ALA A 451 15.35 -1.71 -16.85
C ALA A 451 16.88 -1.91 -16.82
N THR A 452 17.51 -2.15 -17.97
CA THR A 452 18.95 -2.38 -18.06
C THR A 452 19.82 -1.12 -17.95
N SER A 453 19.25 0.07 -18.21
CA SER A 453 20.02 1.31 -18.31
C SER A 453 19.44 2.49 -17.52
N GLY A 454 18.19 2.40 -17.07
CA GLY A 454 17.46 3.53 -16.48
C GLY A 454 17.03 4.60 -17.48
N ALA A 455 17.31 4.43 -18.77
CA ALA A 455 16.88 5.40 -19.76
C ALA A 455 15.36 5.51 -19.80
N VAL A 456 14.85 6.73 -19.80
CA VAL A 456 13.42 6.99 -19.95
C VAL A 456 12.97 6.50 -21.33
N ALA A 457 12.04 5.54 -21.35
CA ALA A 457 11.48 5.00 -22.58
C ALA A 457 10.36 5.87 -23.10
N TRP A 458 9.51 6.35 -22.21
CA TRP A 458 8.46 7.33 -22.47
C TRP A 458 7.98 7.95 -21.13
N GLN A 459 7.37 9.12 -21.23
CA GLN A 459 6.71 9.83 -20.14
C GLN A 459 5.44 10.50 -20.65
N VAL A 460 4.46 10.68 -19.76
CA VAL A 460 3.17 11.31 -20.08
C VAL A 460 2.76 12.21 -18.93
N ASP A 461 2.29 13.41 -19.29
CA ASP A 461 1.63 14.31 -18.35
C ASP A 461 0.23 13.75 -18.04
N ASP A 462 -0.08 13.57 -16.79
CA ASP A 462 -1.36 13.05 -16.31
C ASP A 462 -1.65 13.46 -14.88
N SER A 463 -2.81 13.03 -14.35
CA SER A 463 -3.12 13.16 -12.93
C SER A 463 -2.15 12.33 -12.08
N PRO A 464 -1.72 12.87 -10.94
CA PRO A 464 -0.84 12.15 -10.01
C PRO A 464 -1.52 10.91 -9.45
N SER A 465 -0.73 9.93 -9.01
CA SER A 465 -1.24 8.66 -8.49
C SER A 465 -0.51 8.21 -7.23
N PHE A 466 -1.29 7.72 -6.25
CA PHE A 466 -0.81 6.98 -5.09
C PHE A 466 -0.98 5.46 -5.26
N ALA A 467 -1.51 5.02 -6.40
CA ALA A 467 -1.76 3.61 -6.66
C ALA A 467 -0.54 2.92 -7.27
N PRO A 468 -0.22 1.68 -6.85
CA PRO A 468 0.71 0.84 -7.58
C PRO A 468 0.32 0.69 -9.05
N THR A 469 1.31 0.73 -9.92
CA THR A 469 1.09 0.47 -11.35
C THR A 469 1.13 -1.03 -11.59
N THR A 470 0.18 -1.55 -12.36
CA THR A 470 0.17 -2.95 -12.82
C THR A 470 0.45 -3.01 -14.31
N VAL A 471 1.17 -4.03 -14.77
CA VAL A 471 1.38 -4.32 -16.18
C VAL A 471 0.89 -5.71 -16.54
N ALA A 472 0.08 -5.84 -17.61
CA ALA A 472 -0.36 -7.12 -18.17
C ALA A 472 -0.77 -6.95 -19.63
N GLY A 473 -0.55 -7.98 -20.46
CA GLY A 473 -0.99 -7.99 -21.86
C GLY A 473 -0.45 -6.81 -22.71
N GLY A 474 0.70 -6.24 -22.34
CA GLY A 474 1.28 -5.06 -23.01
C GLY A 474 0.53 -3.75 -22.72
N MET A 475 -0.20 -3.71 -21.62
CA MET A 475 -0.92 -2.54 -21.11
C MET A 475 -0.54 -2.28 -19.66
N THR A 476 -0.64 -1.02 -19.22
CA THR A 476 -0.53 -0.64 -17.81
C THR A 476 -1.89 -0.22 -17.27
N PHE A 477 -2.10 -0.48 -15.99
CA PHE A 477 -3.33 -0.17 -15.25
C PHE A 477 -2.96 0.61 -14.00
N ASN A 478 -3.65 1.74 -13.79
CA ASN A 478 -3.41 2.62 -12.67
C ASN A 478 -4.65 3.49 -12.39
N GLY A 479 -4.72 4.12 -11.24
CA GLY A 479 -5.77 5.08 -10.88
C GLY A 479 -5.19 6.42 -10.44
N PRO A 480 -5.72 7.54 -10.94
CA PRO A 480 -5.43 8.87 -10.39
C PRO A 480 -5.83 8.97 -8.93
N ALA A 481 -5.06 9.73 -8.15
CA ALA A 481 -5.23 9.78 -6.70
C ALA A 481 -6.34 10.72 -6.22
N LEU A 482 -6.56 11.84 -6.88
CA LEU A 482 -7.34 12.96 -6.34
C LEU A 482 -8.36 13.53 -7.30
N ASP A 483 -8.05 13.61 -8.60
CA ASP A 483 -8.80 14.45 -9.54
C ASP A 483 -9.91 13.72 -10.28
N ALA A 484 -9.86 12.40 -10.33
CA ALA A 484 -10.84 11.60 -11.05
C ALA A 484 -11.01 10.20 -10.44
N ASN A 485 -12.27 9.79 -10.33
CA ASN A 485 -12.63 8.43 -9.93
C ASN A 485 -12.62 7.53 -11.16
N VAL A 486 -11.45 7.22 -11.68
CA VAL A 486 -11.26 6.41 -12.89
C VAL A 486 -10.14 5.38 -12.72
N LEU A 487 -10.27 4.29 -13.45
CA LEU A 487 -9.21 3.34 -13.72
C LEU A 487 -8.70 3.60 -15.14
N GLU A 488 -7.41 3.90 -15.28
CA GLU A 488 -6.79 4.17 -16.57
C GLU A 488 -6.07 2.95 -17.12
N VAL A 489 -6.20 2.78 -18.42
CA VAL A 489 -5.51 1.74 -19.20
C VAL A 489 -4.66 2.40 -20.26
N ARG A 490 -3.35 2.13 -20.24
CA ARG A 490 -2.41 2.69 -21.21
C ARG A 490 -1.66 1.62 -21.98
N ASP A 491 -1.23 1.98 -23.17
CA ASP A 491 -0.32 1.16 -23.99
C ASP A 491 1.08 1.17 -23.35
N ALA A 492 1.53 0.04 -22.81
CA ALA A 492 2.83 -0.11 -22.17
C ALA A 492 4.02 0.23 -23.09
N SER A 493 3.83 0.20 -24.41
CA SER A 493 4.91 0.49 -25.37
C SER A 493 5.23 1.99 -25.50
N ASN A 494 4.26 2.88 -25.23
CA ASN A 494 4.38 4.32 -25.51
C ASN A 494 3.59 5.24 -24.56
N GLY A 495 2.90 4.72 -23.53
CA GLY A 495 2.14 5.49 -22.55
C GLY A 495 0.78 6.02 -23.04
N LYS A 496 0.39 5.76 -24.30
CA LYS A 496 -0.87 6.27 -24.84
C LYS A 496 -2.06 5.74 -24.06
N LEU A 497 -2.95 6.64 -23.62
CA LEU A 497 -4.22 6.27 -22.99
C LEU A 497 -5.10 5.49 -24.01
N LEU A 498 -5.52 4.30 -23.60
CA LEU A 498 -6.40 3.41 -24.37
C LEU A 498 -7.85 3.53 -23.91
N ASP A 499 -8.05 3.64 -22.61
CA ASP A 499 -9.36 3.82 -21.98
C ASP A 499 -9.22 4.44 -20.58
N SER A 500 -10.31 5.05 -20.10
CA SER A 500 -10.47 5.59 -18.76
C SER A 500 -11.87 5.24 -18.26
N VAL A 501 -11.94 4.34 -17.29
CA VAL A 501 -13.19 3.73 -16.81
C VAL A 501 -13.61 4.36 -15.50
N GLY A 502 -14.80 4.95 -15.47
CA GLY A 502 -15.37 5.50 -14.23
C GLY A 502 -15.57 4.42 -13.16
N VAL A 503 -15.08 4.67 -11.96
CA VAL A 503 -15.25 3.85 -10.75
C VAL A 503 -15.91 4.68 -9.65
N PRO A 504 -16.45 4.05 -8.58
CA PRO A 504 -17.21 4.80 -7.57
C PRO A 504 -16.43 5.84 -6.76
N GLY A 505 -15.12 5.67 -6.58
CA GLY A 505 -14.28 6.58 -5.79
C GLY A 505 -12.81 6.53 -6.25
N PRO A 506 -11.90 7.25 -5.59
CA PRO A 506 -10.48 7.29 -5.94
C PRO A 506 -9.82 5.91 -5.77
N ILE A 507 -8.78 5.64 -6.56
CA ILE A 507 -8.02 4.40 -6.49
C ILE A 507 -6.65 4.69 -5.87
N TRP A 508 -6.41 4.13 -4.68
CA TRP A 508 -5.10 4.10 -4.03
C TRP A 508 -4.54 2.68 -3.96
N SER A 509 -5.36 1.72 -4.29
CA SER A 509 -5.03 0.31 -4.38
C SER A 509 -4.35 -0.02 -5.71
N GLY A 510 -3.50 -1.05 -5.73
CA GLY A 510 -3.09 -1.67 -6.99
C GLY A 510 -4.24 -2.37 -7.69
N VAL A 511 -4.02 -2.71 -8.95
CA VAL A 511 -5.01 -3.39 -9.79
C VAL A 511 -4.56 -4.84 -9.99
N ALA A 512 -5.31 -5.80 -9.43
CA ALA A 512 -5.11 -7.21 -9.74
C ALA A 512 -5.74 -7.54 -11.10
N THR A 513 -5.03 -8.31 -11.94
CA THR A 513 -5.53 -8.77 -13.25
C THR A 513 -5.79 -10.26 -13.21
N VAL A 514 -7.03 -10.69 -13.45
CA VAL A 514 -7.46 -12.10 -13.39
C VAL A 514 -8.36 -12.40 -14.59
N GLY A 515 -7.84 -13.13 -15.57
CA GLY A 515 -8.56 -13.37 -16.82
C GLY A 515 -8.86 -12.05 -17.57
N ASP A 516 -10.14 -11.74 -17.76
CA ASP A 516 -10.60 -10.47 -18.37
C ASP A 516 -11.01 -9.41 -17.31
N ALA A 517 -10.81 -9.67 -16.03
CA ALA A 517 -11.17 -8.78 -14.96
C ALA A 517 -9.98 -7.94 -14.46
N LEU A 518 -10.28 -6.68 -14.10
CA LEU A 518 -9.46 -5.78 -13.33
C LEU A 518 -10.12 -5.57 -11.97
N ILE A 519 -9.43 -5.90 -10.89
CA ILE A 519 -9.95 -5.87 -9.53
C ILE A 519 -9.14 -4.86 -8.73
N THR A 520 -9.80 -3.87 -8.10
CA THR A 520 -9.13 -2.83 -7.35
C THR A 520 -9.92 -2.41 -6.11
N GLY A 521 -9.20 -1.97 -5.09
CA GLY A 521 -9.77 -1.26 -3.98
C GLY A 521 -10.12 0.18 -4.36
N VAL A 522 -11.10 0.75 -3.68
CA VAL A 522 -11.62 2.10 -3.90
C VAL A 522 -11.71 2.81 -2.55
N GLY A 523 -11.40 4.09 -2.53
CA GLY A 523 -11.40 4.94 -1.34
C GLY A 523 -10.01 5.53 -1.04
N SER A 524 -10.01 6.58 -0.24
CA SER A 524 -8.78 7.26 0.22
C SER A 524 -8.96 7.79 1.64
N SER A 525 -7.86 8.15 2.30
CA SER A 525 -7.89 8.78 3.62
C SER A 525 -8.37 10.24 3.60
N TYR A 526 -8.36 10.89 2.44
CA TYR A 526 -8.59 12.34 2.35
C TYR A 526 -10.02 12.76 2.03
N ALA A 527 -10.91 11.84 1.68
CA ALA A 527 -12.27 12.18 1.31
C ALA A 527 -13.28 11.13 1.76
N ALA A 528 -14.40 11.58 2.32
CA ALA A 528 -15.60 10.76 2.51
C ALA A 528 -16.22 10.44 1.14
N GLN A 529 -15.63 9.51 0.44
CA GLN A 529 -16.03 9.03 -0.89
C GLN A 529 -16.56 7.60 -0.77
N PRO A 530 -17.30 7.10 -1.75
CA PRO A 530 -17.59 5.68 -1.78
C PRO A 530 -16.31 4.86 -1.69
N ALA A 531 -16.28 3.92 -0.75
CA ALA A 531 -15.16 3.03 -0.50
C ALA A 531 -15.58 1.58 -0.68
N GLY A 532 -14.66 0.71 -1.12
CA GLY A 532 -14.97 -0.69 -1.35
C GLY A 532 -14.11 -1.37 -2.38
N VAL A 533 -14.65 -2.40 -3.02
CA VAL A 533 -13.98 -3.16 -4.07
C VAL A 533 -14.75 -3.04 -5.37
N ALA A 534 -14.06 -2.68 -6.45
CA ALA A 534 -14.62 -2.62 -7.79
C ALA A 534 -14.00 -3.71 -8.67
N VAL A 535 -14.84 -4.38 -9.45
CA VAL A 535 -14.43 -5.26 -10.54
C VAL A 535 -14.88 -4.67 -11.86
N VAL A 536 -13.95 -4.59 -12.79
CA VAL A 536 -14.13 -3.98 -14.11
C VAL A 536 -13.85 -5.03 -15.16
N THR A 537 -14.77 -5.20 -16.11
CA THR A 537 -14.69 -6.20 -17.20
C THR A 537 -15.21 -5.62 -18.53
N PRO A 538 -14.97 -6.26 -19.67
CA PRO A 538 -15.58 -5.85 -20.93
C PRO A 538 -17.11 -5.85 -20.87
N GLY A 539 -17.70 -4.67 -21.10
CA GLY A 539 -19.15 -4.47 -21.05
C GLY A 539 -19.80 -4.56 -19.68
N GLY A 540 -19.04 -4.76 -18.60
CA GLY A 540 -19.56 -5.01 -17.25
C GLY A 540 -20.17 -6.42 -17.08
N ALA A 541 -19.77 -7.37 -17.91
CA ALA A 541 -20.18 -8.77 -17.78
C ALA A 541 -19.48 -9.45 -16.60
N PRO A 542 -20.01 -10.57 -16.06
CA PRO A 542 -19.27 -11.36 -15.08
C PRO A 542 -17.87 -11.73 -15.58
N PRO A 543 -16.86 -11.74 -14.67
CA PRO A 543 -15.48 -12.12 -15.01
C PRO A 543 -15.35 -13.50 -15.67
N VAL A 544 -14.47 -13.59 -16.66
CA VAL A 544 -14.11 -14.84 -17.31
C VAL A 544 -12.64 -15.14 -17.06
N VAL A 545 -12.38 -16.22 -16.33
CA VAL A 545 -11.04 -16.73 -16.03
C VAL A 545 -10.83 -18.02 -16.84
N PRO A 546 -9.75 -18.11 -17.66
CA PRO A 546 -9.46 -19.30 -18.49
C PRO A 546 -9.15 -20.56 -17.71
#